data_a9aa5a57798f286c17305419f017c72a
#
_entry.id   a9aa5a57798f286c17305419f017c72a
#
_cell.length_a   1.000
_cell.length_b   1.000
_cell.length_c   1.000
_cell.angle_alpha   90.00
_cell.angle_beta   90.00
_cell.angle_gamma   90.00
#
_symmetry.space_group_name_H-M   'P 1'
#
loop_
_entity.id
_entity.type
_entity.pdbx_description
1 polymer ?
#
loop_
_entity_poly.entity_id
_entity_poly.type
_entity_poly.pdbx_seq_one_letter_code
_entity_poly.pdbx_strand_id
1 'polypeptide(L)'
;MKKVMLVFGTRPEAIKMCPLVKEFQKHPTEFETIVCVTGQHREMLDQVLTIFDVKPDYDLNIMKQGQDLYDVTARVLTGMRDVFKECKPDVVLVHGDTTTSTAAALAAFYQQIPVGHVEAGLRTHNIYSPWPEEMNRQITGRIATYDFAPTPLSEKNLQEEKAHGQIFVTGNTVIDALHMVVDKLKTDKALADEQINVLKNAGYDVTRLDGGKKLVLITGHRRENFGDGFISMVTAMKDLSEKYPDVDFVYPMHLNPNVRKPIHEVFGEDLTRPNFFFIEPLQYLEFVYLMEKSTVVLTDSGGIQEEAPGLGKPVLVMRDTTERPEALKSGTVHLVGTNHDLIVNEVSTLLDDAVAYEKMSKAVNPYGDGKACSRIVRALNGEAVDRYEVK
;
A
#
# COMPACT_ATOMS: atom_id res chain seq x y z
N MET A 1 7.30 18.26 26.00
CA MET A 1 6.38 17.66 25.02
C MET A 1 6.82 18.10 23.64
N LYS A 2 7.16 17.16 22.76
CA LYS A 2 7.66 17.42 21.40
C LYS A 2 6.46 17.56 20.44
N LYS A 3 6.44 18.61 19.65
CA LYS A 3 5.38 18.87 18.69
C LYS A 3 5.72 18.20 17.35
N VAL A 4 4.99 17.15 16.98
CA VAL A 4 5.21 16.35 15.78
C VAL A 4 4.07 16.62 14.79
N MET A 5 4.40 17.09 13.58
CA MET A 5 3.44 17.29 12.51
C MET A 5 3.59 16.23 11.44
N LEU A 6 2.50 15.51 11.13
CA LEU A 6 2.44 14.54 10.05
C LEU A 6 1.75 15.18 8.84
N VAL A 7 2.41 15.21 7.70
CA VAL A 7 1.93 15.85 6.47
C VAL A 7 1.72 14.81 5.38
N PHE A 8 0.52 14.75 4.81
CA PHE A 8 0.21 13.85 3.69
C PHE A 8 -0.99 14.39 2.88
N GLY A 9 -1.15 13.92 1.65
CA GLY A 9 -2.16 14.50 0.76
C GLY A 9 -2.87 13.53 -0.16
N THR A 10 -2.41 12.28 -0.25
CA THR A 10 -2.97 11.24 -1.11
C THR A 10 -3.48 10.06 -0.32
N ARG A 11 -4.32 9.23 -0.94
CA ARG A 11 -4.83 8.00 -0.34
C ARG A 11 -3.72 7.03 0.11
N PRO A 12 -2.69 6.72 -0.73
CA PRO A 12 -1.63 5.81 -0.32
C PRO A 12 -0.80 6.33 0.86
N GLU A 13 -0.54 7.63 0.91
CA GLU A 13 0.13 8.25 2.07
C GLU A 13 -0.74 8.13 3.33
N ALA A 14 -2.03 8.46 3.23
CA ALA A 14 -2.95 8.40 4.37
C ALA A 14 -3.04 7.00 4.97
N ILE A 15 -3.13 5.95 4.15
CA ILE A 15 -3.16 4.56 4.62
C ILE A 15 -1.94 4.26 5.51
N LYS A 16 -0.76 4.76 5.15
CA LYS A 16 0.50 4.50 5.83
C LYS A 16 0.81 5.46 6.98
N MET A 17 0.24 6.68 6.94
CA MET A 17 0.47 7.72 7.95
C MET A 17 -0.57 7.72 9.07
N CYS A 18 -1.82 7.36 8.80
CA CYS A 18 -2.86 7.31 9.84
C CYS A 18 -2.54 6.37 11.01
N PRO A 19 -1.99 5.15 10.80
CA PRO A 19 -1.53 4.32 11.91
C PRO A 19 -0.46 5.00 12.76
N LEU A 20 0.45 5.74 12.12
CA LEU A 20 1.48 6.47 12.81
C LEU A 20 0.90 7.65 13.62
N VAL A 21 -0.12 8.34 13.10
CA VAL A 21 -0.89 9.33 13.87
C VAL A 21 -1.47 8.69 15.14
N LYS A 22 -2.14 7.53 14.98
CA LYS A 22 -2.74 6.81 16.12
C LYS A 22 -1.69 6.36 17.12
N GLU A 23 -0.50 5.96 16.67
CA GLU A 23 0.58 5.56 17.57
C GLU A 23 1.10 6.77 18.38
N PHE A 24 1.35 7.92 17.75
CA PHE A 24 1.73 9.15 18.49
C PHE A 24 0.67 9.57 19.50
N GLN A 25 -0.61 9.45 19.15
CA GLN A 25 -1.73 9.82 20.04
C GLN A 25 -1.80 8.94 21.32
N LYS A 26 -1.16 7.78 21.35
CA LYS A 26 -1.02 6.95 22.56
C LYS A 26 -0.01 7.53 23.56
N HIS A 27 0.81 8.50 23.15
CA HIS A 27 1.90 9.10 23.93
C HIS A 27 1.70 10.59 24.17
N PRO A 28 0.55 11.03 24.74
CA PRO A 28 0.18 12.45 24.83
C PRO A 28 1.03 13.23 25.85
N THR A 29 1.81 12.58 26.69
CA THR A 29 2.73 13.22 27.64
C THR A 29 4.07 13.58 26.99
N GLU A 30 4.47 12.84 25.96
CA GLU A 30 5.73 13.02 25.22
C GLU A 30 5.53 13.86 23.96
N PHE A 31 4.39 13.68 23.26
CA PHE A 31 4.13 14.29 21.96
C PHE A 31 2.80 15.06 21.90
N GLU A 32 2.86 16.23 21.27
CA GLU A 32 1.71 16.92 20.71
C GLU A 32 1.63 16.52 19.23
N THR A 33 0.61 15.73 18.87
CA THR A 33 0.44 15.20 17.51
C THR A 33 -0.42 16.12 16.67
N ILE A 34 0.10 16.59 15.55
CA ILE A 34 -0.59 17.50 14.64
C ILE A 34 -0.68 16.85 13.26
N VAL A 35 -1.85 16.88 12.68
CA VAL A 35 -2.13 16.33 11.36
C VAL A 35 -2.40 17.46 10.38
N CYS A 36 -1.60 17.54 9.33
CA CYS A 36 -1.80 18.47 8.24
C CYS A 36 -2.04 17.70 6.94
N VAL A 37 -3.21 17.86 6.34
CA VAL A 37 -3.52 17.28 5.04
C VAL A 37 -3.44 18.32 3.95
N THR A 38 -2.89 17.94 2.78
CA THR A 38 -2.84 18.85 1.65
C THR A 38 -4.09 18.74 0.76
N GLY A 39 -4.78 17.60 0.79
CA GLY A 39 -6.00 17.39 0.00
C GLY A 39 -5.71 17.33 -1.50
N GLN A 40 -4.58 16.73 -1.90
CA GLN A 40 -4.22 16.54 -3.31
C GLN A 40 -5.24 15.66 -4.06
N HIS A 41 -5.82 14.64 -3.37
CA HIS A 41 -6.90 13.77 -3.85
C HIS A 41 -7.99 13.70 -2.77
N ARG A 42 -8.91 14.66 -2.77
CA ARG A 42 -9.81 14.95 -1.65
C ARG A 42 -10.66 13.77 -1.20
N GLU A 43 -11.51 13.25 -2.07
CA GLU A 43 -12.50 12.20 -1.71
C GLU A 43 -11.85 10.91 -1.22
N MET A 44 -10.80 10.47 -1.90
CA MET A 44 -10.06 9.25 -1.54
C MET A 44 -9.31 9.39 -0.21
N LEU A 45 -8.83 10.58 0.10
CA LEU A 45 -8.15 10.89 1.35
C LEU A 45 -9.14 10.83 2.52
N ASP A 46 -10.30 11.48 2.39
CA ASP A 46 -11.32 11.56 3.43
C ASP A 46 -11.86 10.19 3.84
N GLN A 47 -11.98 9.26 2.88
CA GLN A 47 -12.34 7.87 3.17
C GLN A 47 -11.36 7.21 4.12
N VAL A 48 -10.05 7.35 3.86
CA VAL A 48 -9.01 6.76 4.72
C VAL A 48 -8.99 7.41 6.09
N LEU A 49 -9.11 8.74 6.17
CA LEU A 49 -9.21 9.45 7.43
C LEU A 49 -10.37 8.92 8.30
N THR A 50 -11.50 8.62 7.66
CA THR A 50 -12.69 8.03 8.34
C THR A 50 -12.40 6.61 8.83
N ILE A 51 -11.75 5.75 8.02
CA ILE A 51 -11.41 4.36 8.42
C ILE A 51 -10.56 4.36 9.69
N PHE A 52 -9.58 5.27 9.80
CA PHE A 52 -8.67 5.34 10.93
C PHE A 52 -9.12 6.33 12.03
N ASP A 53 -10.29 6.95 11.88
CA ASP A 53 -10.78 7.99 12.79
C ASP A 53 -9.70 9.05 13.08
N VAL A 54 -9.14 9.62 12.01
CA VAL A 54 -8.16 10.70 12.05
C VAL A 54 -8.83 12.00 11.60
N LYS A 55 -8.70 13.05 12.40
CA LYS A 55 -9.18 14.40 12.06
C LYS A 55 -7.96 15.30 11.84
N PRO A 56 -7.85 15.94 10.66
CA PRO A 56 -6.76 16.89 10.42
C PRO A 56 -6.95 18.17 11.24
N ASP A 57 -5.84 18.70 11.77
CA ASP A 57 -5.78 20.01 12.43
C ASP A 57 -5.63 21.13 11.41
N TYR A 58 -4.93 20.83 10.29
CA TYR A 58 -4.75 21.73 9.15
C TYR A 58 -5.12 21.04 7.85
N ASP A 59 -5.77 21.78 6.97
CA ASP A 59 -6.18 21.33 5.65
C ASP A 59 -5.89 22.40 4.61
N LEU A 60 -4.93 22.15 3.74
CA LEU A 60 -4.53 23.09 2.68
C LEU A 60 -5.51 23.10 1.50
N ASN A 61 -6.28 22.04 1.33
CA ASN A 61 -7.30 21.88 0.27
C ASN A 61 -6.81 22.32 -1.13
N ILE A 62 -5.65 21.79 -1.55
CA ILE A 62 -4.97 22.26 -2.76
C ILE A 62 -5.57 21.69 -4.05
N MET A 63 -6.48 20.71 -3.99
CA MET A 63 -7.04 20.08 -5.17
C MET A 63 -7.75 21.08 -6.07
N LYS A 64 -7.32 21.14 -7.34
CA LYS A 64 -7.98 21.89 -8.42
C LYS A 64 -8.01 21.07 -9.68
N GLN A 65 -9.06 21.27 -10.47
CA GLN A 65 -9.18 20.62 -11.78
C GLN A 65 -8.05 21.07 -12.71
N GLY A 66 -7.39 20.10 -13.38
CA GLY A 66 -6.32 20.37 -14.34
C GLY A 66 -4.99 20.81 -13.72
N GLN A 67 -4.80 20.68 -12.39
CA GLN A 67 -3.52 21.01 -11.75
C GLN A 67 -2.38 20.12 -12.26
N ASP A 68 -1.22 20.72 -12.47
CA ASP A 68 0.02 20.02 -12.79
C ASP A 68 0.98 19.91 -11.59
N LEU A 69 2.17 19.34 -11.80
CA LEU A 69 3.16 19.17 -10.74
C LEU A 69 3.68 20.52 -10.20
N TYR A 70 3.76 21.55 -11.05
CA TYR A 70 4.15 22.91 -10.64
C TYR A 70 3.12 23.50 -9.70
N ASP A 71 1.84 23.35 -10.03
CA ASP A 71 0.73 23.82 -9.21
C ASP A 71 0.73 23.15 -7.83
N VAL A 72 0.85 21.82 -7.78
CA VAL A 72 0.90 21.06 -6.52
C VAL A 72 2.09 21.51 -5.69
N THR A 73 3.29 21.55 -6.28
CA THR A 73 4.52 21.95 -5.59
C THR A 73 4.41 23.35 -5.01
N ALA A 74 3.98 24.33 -5.82
CA ALA A 74 3.89 25.72 -5.38
C ALA A 74 2.86 25.92 -4.27
N ARG A 75 1.70 25.28 -4.36
CA ARG A 75 0.63 25.37 -3.35
C ARG A 75 1.00 24.71 -2.05
N VAL A 76 1.59 23.50 -2.08
CA VAL A 76 2.07 22.85 -0.87
C VAL A 76 3.18 23.66 -0.22
N LEU A 77 4.19 24.09 -0.99
CA LEU A 77 5.32 24.86 -0.47
C LEU A 77 4.87 26.15 0.23
N THR A 78 4.00 26.91 -0.41
CA THR A 78 3.51 28.19 0.13
C THR A 78 2.50 28.00 1.26
N GLY A 79 1.62 27.01 1.17
CA GLY A 79 0.66 26.69 2.24
C GLY A 79 1.36 26.20 3.49
N MET A 80 2.33 25.31 3.36
CA MET A 80 3.11 24.80 4.50
C MET A 80 3.97 25.90 5.15
N ARG A 81 4.44 26.87 4.40
CA ARG A 81 5.14 28.04 4.96
C ARG A 81 4.31 28.72 6.06
N ASP A 82 3.05 28.92 5.79
CA ASP A 82 2.16 29.66 6.69
C ASP A 82 1.73 28.79 7.89
N VAL A 83 1.44 27.51 7.66
CA VAL A 83 1.16 26.51 8.72
C VAL A 83 2.36 26.38 9.67
N PHE A 84 3.59 26.29 9.17
CA PHE A 84 4.77 26.15 10.01
C PHE A 84 5.07 27.42 10.85
N LYS A 85 4.79 28.61 10.32
CA LYS A 85 4.91 29.86 11.09
C LYS A 85 3.94 29.91 12.27
N GLU A 86 2.73 29.42 12.08
CA GLU A 86 1.69 29.37 13.11
C GLU A 86 1.97 28.25 14.12
N CYS A 87 2.13 27.02 13.65
CA CYS A 87 2.23 25.82 14.47
C CYS A 87 3.59 25.64 15.14
N LYS A 88 4.70 25.97 14.44
CA LYS A 88 6.09 25.80 14.88
C LYS A 88 6.38 24.37 15.38
N PRO A 89 6.23 23.34 14.55
CA PRO A 89 6.51 21.97 14.96
C PRO A 89 8.01 21.76 15.23
N ASP A 90 8.34 20.85 16.16
CA ASP A 90 9.71 20.45 16.46
C ASP A 90 10.26 19.47 15.40
N VAL A 91 9.35 18.74 14.74
CA VAL A 91 9.66 17.81 13.63
C VAL A 91 8.46 17.67 12.72
N VAL A 92 8.74 17.53 11.42
CA VAL A 92 7.76 17.26 10.38
C VAL A 92 8.00 15.88 9.79
N LEU A 93 6.97 15.03 9.74
CA LEU A 93 7.01 13.73 9.10
C LEU A 93 6.33 13.78 7.74
N VAL A 94 7.02 13.31 6.72
CA VAL A 94 6.50 13.13 5.36
C VAL A 94 6.67 11.68 4.93
N HIS A 95 5.91 11.25 3.93
CA HIS A 95 5.88 9.84 3.54
C HIS A 95 6.25 9.63 2.07
N GLY A 96 7.17 8.70 1.82
CA GLY A 96 7.43 8.14 0.50
C GLY A 96 7.94 9.15 -0.52
N ASP A 97 7.21 9.30 -1.63
CA ASP A 97 7.73 9.86 -2.86
C ASP A 97 6.78 10.82 -3.59
N THR A 98 5.72 11.27 -2.94
CA THR A 98 4.77 12.19 -3.55
C THR A 98 5.35 13.60 -3.68
N THR A 99 4.79 14.38 -4.60
CA THR A 99 5.10 15.82 -4.70
C THR A 99 4.74 16.56 -3.41
N THR A 100 3.67 16.14 -2.72
CA THR A 100 3.31 16.66 -1.39
C THR A 100 4.45 16.47 -0.39
N SER A 101 5.01 15.26 -0.30
CA SER A 101 6.08 14.94 0.66
C SER A 101 7.34 15.76 0.39
N THR A 102 7.75 15.86 -0.86
CA THR A 102 8.95 16.64 -1.24
C THR A 102 8.76 18.13 -1.01
N ALA A 103 7.61 18.69 -1.39
CA ALA A 103 7.34 20.12 -1.22
C ALA A 103 7.19 20.49 0.27
N ALA A 104 6.55 19.64 1.08
CA ALA A 104 6.45 19.84 2.53
C ALA A 104 7.81 19.73 3.23
N ALA A 105 8.66 18.76 2.83
CA ALA A 105 10.02 18.64 3.34
C ALA A 105 10.87 19.86 3.02
N LEU A 106 10.77 20.38 1.79
CA LEU A 106 11.47 21.60 1.37
C LEU A 106 10.99 22.83 2.15
N ALA A 107 9.68 22.96 2.38
CA ALA A 107 9.12 24.03 3.19
C ALA A 107 9.62 24.00 4.64
N ALA A 108 9.72 22.79 5.23
CA ALA A 108 10.27 22.59 6.57
C ALA A 108 11.77 22.95 6.62
N PHE A 109 12.54 22.52 5.61
CA PHE A 109 13.95 22.85 5.50
C PHE A 109 14.19 24.38 5.47
N TYR A 110 13.38 25.14 4.74
CA TYR A 110 13.50 26.60 4.68
C TYR A 110 13.26 27.30 6.02
N GLN A 111 12.54 26.63 6.93
CA GLN A 111 12.33 27.14 8.30
C GLN A 111 13.21 26.42 9.34
N GLN A 112 14.20 25.62 8.88
CA GLN A 112 15.12 24.86 9.73
C GLN A 112 14.41 23.90 10.68
N ILE A 113 13.27 23.36 10.26
CA ILE A 113 12.54 22.34 11.00
C ILE A 113 13.04 20.96 10.58
N PRO A 114 13.46 20.09 11.52
CA PRO A 114 13.86 18.72 11.23
C PRO A 114 12.77 17.94 10.49
N VAL A 115 13.17 17.14 9.51
CA VAL A 115 12.27 16.32 8.70
C VAL A 115 12.53 14.84 8.96
N GLY A 116 11.48 14.07 9.23
CA GLY A 116 11.49 12.62 9.21
C GLY A 116 10.86 12.09 7.93
N HIS A 117 11.57 11.24 7.22
CA HIS A 117 11.12 10.60 5.99
C HIS A 117 10.66 9.18 6.28
N VAL A 118 9.36 8.94 6.29
CA VAL A 118 8.75 7.62 6.45
C VAL A 118 8.75 6.91 5.10
N GLU A 119 9.09 5.63 5.06
CA GLU A 119 9.34 4.84 3.84
C GLU A 119 10.53 5.38 3.03
N ALA A 120 11.61 5.71 3.72
CA ALA A 120 12.83 6.24 3.13
C ALA A 120 13.67 5.15 2.45
N GLY A 121 14.38 5.49 1.38
CA GLY A 121 15.42 4.64 0.80
C GLY A 121 14.98 3.65 -0.28
N LEU A 122 13.72 3.64 -0.70
CA LEU A 122 13.31 2.93 -1.92
C LEU A 122 13.97 3.58 -3.13
N ARG A 123 14.57 2.78 -4.04
CA ARG A 123 15.26 3.26 -5.24
C ARG A 123 15.05 2.36 -6.43
N THR A 124 14.86 3.00 -7.58
CA THR A 124 14.94 2.36 -8.91
C THR A 124 16.25 2.71 -9.61
N HIS A 125 16.97 3.74 -9.12
CA HIS A 125 18.17 4.31 -9.73
C HIS A 125 17.96 4.91 -11.13
N ASN A 126 16.71 5.15 -11.51
CA ASN A 126 16.34 5.83 -12.74
C ASN A 126 15.38 6.98 -12.42
N ILE A 127 15.88 8.21 -12.40
CA ILE A 127 15.12 9.41 -12.01
C ILE A 127 13.88 9.70 -12.88
N TYR A 128 13.74 9.01 -14.00
CA TYR A 128 12.60 9.11 -14.92
C TYR A 128 11.68 7.89 -14.84
N SER A 129 11.93 6.92 -13.93
CA SER A 129 11.10 5.71 -13.81
C SER A 129 11.11 5.12 -12.38
N PRO A 130 10.00 5.24 -11.63
CA PRO A 130 8.80 6.06 -11.91
C PRO A 130 9.12 7.57 -11.85
N TRP A 131 8.37 8.34 -12.62
CA TRP A 131 8.52 9.80 -12.67
C TRP A 131 7.24 10.47 -12.17
N PRO A 132 7.31 11.48 -11.26
CA PRO A 132 8.51 12.11 -10.65
C PRO A 132 9.02 11.42 -9.37
N GLU A 133 8.49 10.25 -8.98
CA GLU A 133 8.62 9.64 -7.67
C GLU A 133 10.08 9.35 -7.29
N GLU A 134 10.88 8.82 -8.21
CA GLU A 134 12.28 8.50 -7.88
C GLU A 134 13.11 9.74 -7.53
N MET A 135 12.90 10.85 -8.23
CA MET A 135 13.56 12.12 -7.91
C MET A 135 13.04 12.69 -6.59
N ASN A 136 11.74 12.59 -6.33
CA ASN A 136 11.14 13.02 -5.06
C ASN A 136 11.78 12.28 -3.87
N ARG A 137 11.99 10.96 -3.97
CA ARG A 137 12.68 10.16 -2.94
C ARG A 137 14.09 10.69 -2.67
N GLN A 138 14.85 10.98 -3.73
CA GLN A 138 16.24 11.45 -3.59
C GLN A 138 16.29 12.85 -2.97
N ILE A 139 15.42 13.77 -3.38
CA ILE A 139 15.35 15.13 -2.80
C ILE A 139 14.96 15.05 -1.33
N THR A 140 13.91 14.29 -0.98
CA THR A 140 13.44 14.16 0.39
C THR A 140 14.50 13.51 1.29
N GLY A 141 15.15 12.44 0.84
CA GLY A 141 16.24 11.79 1.57
C GLY A 141 17.47 12.68 1.77
N ARG A 142 17.70 13.67 0.89
CA ARG A 142 18.78 14.64 1.09
C ARG A 142 18.44 15.69 2.17
N ILE A 143 17.14 15.99 2.36
CA ILE A 143 16.65 16.96 3.34
C ILE A 143 16.48 16.30 4.72
N ALA A 144 16.14 15.02 4.77
CA ALA A 144 15.72 14.32 5.98
C ALA A 144 16.79 14.34 7.08
N THR A 145 16.34 14.59 8.30
CA THR A 145 17.13 14.45 9.54
C THR A 145 17.00 13.02 10.09
N TYR A 146 15.84 12.40 9.86
CA TYR A 146 15.53 11.02 10.25
C TYR A 146 15.01 10.28 9.03
N ASP A 147 15.65 9.17 8.67
CA ASP A 147 15.22 8.27 7.61
C ASP A 147 14.69 6.97 8.20
N PHE A 148 13.40 6.72 8.05
CA PHE A 148 12.73 5.50 8.50
C PHE A 148 12.61 4.54 7.32
N ALA A 149 13.63 3.69 7.18
CA ALA A 149 13.75 2.73 6.09
C ALA A 149 12.88 1.49 6.35
N PRO A 150 12.05 1.05 5.38
CA PRO A 150 11.21 -0.12 5.57
C PRO A 150 12.02 -1.43 5.62
N THR A 151 13.17 -1.50 4.94
CA THR A 151 13.97 -2.72 4.81
C THR A 151 15.47 -2.44 4.93
N PRO A 152 16.30 -3.48 5.19
CA PRO A 152 17.77 -3.35 5.11
C PRO A 152 18.29 -2.93 3.74
N LEU A 153 17.58 -3.26 2.64
CA LEU A 153 17.96 -2.79 1.30
C LEU A 153 17.74 -1.28 1.17
N SER A 154 16.64 -0.77 1.70
CA SER A 154 16.36 0.67 1.70
C SER A 154 17.41 1.45 2.52
N GLU A 155 17.83 0.91 3.67
CA GLU A 155 18.94 1.48 4.45
C GLU A 155 20.25 1.49 3.65
N LYS A 156 20.58 0.39 2.97
CA LYS A 156 21.77 0.30 2.12
C LYS A 156 21.78 1.38 1.04
N ASN A 157 20.66 1.59 0.36
CA ASN A 157 20.53 2.65 -0.64
C ASN A 157 20.83 4.04 -0.05
N LEU A 158 20.30 4.35 1.14
CA LEU A 158 20.56 5.62 1.83
C LEU A 158 22.04 5.77 2.21
N GLN A 159 22.67 4.69 2.69
CA GLN A 159 24.09 4.69 3.03
C GLN A 159 24.99 4.91 1.81
N GLU A 160 24.68 4.25 0.68
CA GLU A 160 25.41 4.41 -0.59
C GLU A 160 25.30 5.83 -1.15
N GLU A 161 24.16 6.46 -0.99
CA GLU A 161 23.93 7.87 -1.36
C GLU A 161 24.47 8.86 -0.32
N LYS A 162 25.05 8.38 0.78
CA LYS A 162 25.57 9.20 1.88
C LYS A 162 24.52 10.15 2.44
N ALA A 163 23.33 9.62 2.69
CA ALA A 163 22.30 10.34 3.46
C ALA A 163 22.90 10.78 4.80
N HIS A 164 22.67 12.04 5.20
CA HIS A 164 23.27 12.59 6.43
C HIS A 164 22.36 12.42 7.65
N GLY A 165 21.11 12.05 7.43
CA GLY A 165 20.14 11.79 8.49
C GLY A 165 20.46 10.52 9.28
N GLN A 166 19.82 10.38 10.44
CA GLN A 166 19.84 9.13 11.21
C GLN A 166 18.94 8.12 10.53
N ILE A 167 19.47 6.95 10.21
CA ILE A 167 18.73 5.89 9.51
C ILE A 167 18.26 4.84 10.53
N PHE A 168 16.95 4.53 10.49
CA PHE A 168 16.33 3.50 11.31
C PHE A 168 15.64 2.49 10.39
N VAL A 169 15.92 1.21 10.52
CA VAL A 169 15.19 0.15 9.79
C VAL A 169 13.98 -0.24 10.63
N THR A 170 12.81 0.24 10.22
CA THR A 170 11.59 0.17 11.04
C THR A 170 10.60 -0.90 10.60
N GLY A 171 10.67 -1.37 9.37
CA GLY A 171 9.55 -1.96 8.65
C GLY A 171 8.67 -0.89 7.98
N ASN A 172 7.71 -1.32 7.18
CA ASN A 172 6.78 -0.44 6.48
C ASN A 172 5.49 -0.27 7.30
N THR A 173 5.05 0.97 7.50
CA THR A 173 3.82 1.32 8.23
C THR A 173 2.54 0.80 7.54
N VAL A 174 2.61 0.37 6.28
CA VAL A 174 1.48 -0.30 5.60
C VAL A 174 1.07 -1.59 6.31
N ILE A 175 2.01 -2.30 6.93
CA ILE A 175 1.70 -3.53 7.67
C ILE A 175 1.00 -3.20 8.99
N ASP A 176 1.39 -2.11 9.66
CA ASP A 176 0.67 -1.59 10.83
C ASP A 176 -0.77 -1.20 10.44
N ALA A 177 -0.95 -0.51 9.31
CA ALA A 177 -2.27 -0.15 8.78
C ALA A 177 -3.15 -1.38 8.54
N LEU A 178 -2.58 -2.37 7.88
CA LEU A 178 -3.26 -3.62 7.55
C LEU A 178 -3.74 -4.34 8.82
N HIS A 179 -2.87 -4.49 9.82
CA HIS A 179 -3.22 -5.12 11.10
C HIS A 179 -4.32 -4.34 11.83
N MET A 180 -4.22 -3.01 11.89
CA MET A 180 -5.26 -2.16 12.51
C MET A 180 -6.62 -2.34 11.84
N VAL A 181 -6.67 -2.39 10.51
CA VAL A 181 -7.91 -2.58 9.75
C VAL A 181 -8.48 -3.98 9.98
N VAL A 182 -7.64 -5.01 9.91
CA VAL A 182 -8.08 -6.41 10.16
C VAL A 182 -8.56 -6.59 11.59
N ASP A 183 -7.88 -6.04 12.58
CA ASP A 183 -8.30 -6.09 13.98
C ASP A 183 -9.63 -5.37 14.20
N LYS A 184 -9.83 -4.21 13.56
CA LYS A 184 -11.09 -3.48 13.58
C LYS A 184 -12.23 -4.31 12.98
N LEU A 185 -12.01 -4.94 11.82
CA LEU A 185 -12.99 -5.81 11.17
C LEU A 185 -13.32 -7.07 12.00
N LYS A 186 -12.37 -7.61 12.76
CA LYS A 186 -12.58 -8.77 13.64
C LYS A 186 -13.30 -8.41 14.94
N THR A 187 -13.11 -7.20 15.45
CA THR A 187 -13.67 -6.77 16.74
C THR A 187 -15.01 -6.05 16.60
N ASP A 188 -15.25 -5.39 15.46
CA ASP A 188 -16.49 -4.68 15.17
C ASP A 188 -17.35 -5.49 14.19
N LYS A 189 -18.28 -6.28 14.76
CA LYS A 189 -19.18 -7.12 13.95
C LYS A 189 -20.09 -6.30 13.02
N ALA A 190 -20.55 -5.13 13.45
CA ALA A 190 -21.41 -4.30 12.63
C ALA A 190 -20.67 -3.79 11.38
N LEU A 191 -19.41 -3.38 11.57
CA LEU A 191 -18.54 -2.99 10.46
C LEU A 191 -18.26 -4.17 9.51
N ALA A 192 -18.01 -5.36 10.03
CA ALA A 192 -17.80 -6.56 9.21
C ALA A 192 -19.06 -6.93 8.41
N ASP A 193 -20.23 -6.90 9.04
CA ASP A 193 -21.52 -7.17 8.39
C ASP A 193 -21.82 -6.12 7.29
N GLU A 194 -21.43 -4.86 7.50
CA GLU A 194 -21.48 -3.81 6.47
C GLU A 194 -20.63 -4.16 5.26
N GLN A 195 -19.37 -4.62 5.48
CA GLN A 195 -18.48 -5.01 4.38
C GLN A 195 -19.04 -6.20 3.58
N ILE A 196 -19.65 -7.17 4.24
CA ILE A 196 -20.34 -8.28 3.56
C ILE A 196 -21.43 -7.74 2.62
N ASN A 197 -22.22 -6.78 3.09
CA ASN A 197 -23.28 -6.17 2.28
C ASN A 197 -22.70 -5.34 1.12
N VAL A 198 -21.63 -4.59 1.35
CA VAL A 198 -20.95 -3.82 0.29
C VAL A 198 -20.41 -4.76 -0.79
N LEU A 199 -19.72 -5.84 -0.42
CA LEU A 199 -19.23 -6.84 -1.36
C LEU A 199 -20.36 -7.52 -2.14
N LYS A 200 -21.45 -7.84 -1.49
CA LYS A 200 -22.63 -8.42 -2.13
C LYS A 200 -23.24 -7.47 -3.16
N ASN A 201 -23.34 -6.19 -2.83
CA ASN A 201 -23.83 -5.16 -3.75
C ASN A 201 -22.86 -4.91 -4.91
N ALA A 202 -21.54 -5.07 -4.67
CA ALA A 202 -20.53 -4.99 -5.70
C ALA A 202 -20.52 -6.21 -6.66
N GLY A 203 -21.22 -7.30 -6.30
CA GLY A 203 -21.38 -8.49 -7.15
C GLY A 203 -20.80 -9.79 -6.59
N TYR A 204 -20.35 -9.83 -5.32
CA TYR A 204 -19.84 -11.06 -4.71
C TYR A 204 -20.35 -11.28 -3.30
N ASP A 205 -21.07 -12.37 -3.10
CA ASP A 205 -21.53 -12.80 -1.77
C ASP A 205 -20.44 -13.61 -1.06
N VAL A 206 -19.68 -12.94 -0.20
CA VAL A 206 -18.52 -13.51 0.50
C VAL A 206 -18.92 -14.65 1.47
N THR A 207 -20.19 -14.76 1.87
CA THR A 207 -20.69 -15.86 2.70
C THR A 207 -20.60 -17.22 2.01
N ARG A 208 -20.39 -17.26 0.70
CA ARG A 208 -20.07 -18.48 -0.05
C ARG A 208 -18.82 -19.20 0.47
N LEU A 209 -17.94 -18.49 1.19
CA LEU A 209 -16.72 -19.03 1.78
C LEU A 209 -16.93 -19.72 3.14
N ASP A 210 -18.10 -19.56 3.76
CA ASP A 210 -18.38 -20.09 5.11
C ASP A 210 -18.31 -21.63 5.20
N GLY A 211 -18.46 -22.30 4.06
CA GLY A 211 -18.31 -23.76 3.94
C GLY A 211 -16.86 -24.26 3.74
N GLY A 212 -15.87 -23.40 3.88
CA GLY A 212 -14.45 -23.73 3.64
C GLY A 212 -14.04 -23.67 2.17
N LYS A 213 -14.84 -23.05 1.32
CA LYS A 213 -14.53 -22.81 -0.09
C LYS A 213 -13.31 -21.91 -0.21
N LYS A 214 -12.42 -22.20 -1.17
CA LYS A 214 -11.22 -21.39 -1.43
C LYS A 214 -11.57 -20.18 -2.31
N LEU A 215 -10.80 -19.11 -2.16
CA LEU A 215 -10.92 -17.88 -2.94
C LEU A 215 -9.57 -17.50 -3.55
N VAL A 216 -9.55 -17.26 -4.85
CA VAL A 216 -8.47 -16.57 -5.55
C VAL A 216 -8.90 -15.13 -5.79
N LEU A 217 -8.23 -14.19 -5.13
CA LEU A 217 -8.42 -12.76 -5.34
C LEU A 217 -7.52 -12.27 -6.47
N ILE A 218 -8.09 -11.61 -7.47
CA ILE A 218 -7.38 -11.17 -8.67
C ILE A 218 -7.40 -9.64 -8.73
N THR A 219 -6.25 -9.04 -9.03
CA THR A 219 -6.16 -7.62 -9.39
C THR A 219 -5.17 -7.44 -10.55
N GLY A 220 -5.56 -6.70 -11.57
CA GLY A 220 -4.70 -6.48 -12.73
C GLY A 220 -5.20 -5.28 -13.56
N HIS A 221 -4.31 -4.31 -13.78
CA HIS A 221 -4.63 -3.13 -14.58
C HIS A 221 -3.38 -2.39 -15.09
N ARG A 222 -2.19 -2.97 -14.92
CA ARG A 222 -0.92 -2.35 -15.32
C ARG A 222 -0.81 -2.22 -16.83
N ARG A 223 -0.43 -1.02 -17.30
CA ARG A 223 -0.31 -0.69 -18.73
C ARG A 223 0.73 -1.54 -19.44
N GLU A 224 1.78 -1.96 -18.73
CA GLU A 224 2.85 -2.82 -19.26
C GLU A 224 2.36 -4.19 -19.73
N ASN A 225 1.22 -4.66 -19.20
CA ASN A 225 0.63 -5.94 -19.55
C ASN A 225 -0.39 -5.87 -20.70
N PHE A 226 -0.78 -4.67 -21.15
CA PHE A 226 -1.83 -4.52 -22.17
C PHE A 226 -1.46 -5.17 -23.52
N GLY A 227 -2.47 -5.61 -24.26
CA GLY A 227 -2.33 -6.35 -25.50
C GLY A 227 -2.32 -7.86 -25.27
N ASP A 228 -1.49 -8.58 -26.00
CA ASP A 228 -1.45 -10.05 -25.98
C ASP A 228 -1.15 -10.64 -24.60
N GLY A 229 -0.32 -9.94 -23.80
CA GLY A 229 -0.01 -10.34 -22.43
C GLY A 229 -1.25 -10.35 -21.55
N PHE A 230 -2.10 -9.31 -21.65
CA PHE A 230 -3.33 -9.23 -20.87
C PHE A 230 -4.35 -10.29 -21.29
N ILE A 231 -4.48 -10.57 -22.59
CA ILE A 231 -5.33 -11.66 -23.12
C ILE A 231 -4.84 -13.02 -22.58
N SER A 232 -3.52 -13.25 -22.59
CA SER A 232 -2.92 -14.48 -22.04
C SER A 232 -3.26 -14.67 -20.56
N MET A 233 -3.12 -13.60 -19.74
CA MET A 233 -3.50 -13.62 -18.32
C MET A 233 -4.99 -13.94 -18.13
N VAL A 234 -5.88 -13.26 -18.85
CA VAL A 234 -7.33 -13.44 -18.75
C VAL A 234 -7.75 -14.84 -19.20
N THR A 235 -7.09 -15.41 -20.23
CA THR A 235 -7.30 -16.80 -20.67
C THR A 235 -6.91 -17.79 -19.58
N ALA A 236 -5.75 -17.59 -18.94
CA ALA A 236 -5.32 -18.43 -17.80
C ALA A 236 -6.33 -18.40 -16.64
N MET A 237 -6.89 -17.21 -16.33
CA MET A 237 -7.92 -17.06 -15.29
C MET A 237 -9.20 -17.84 -15.65
N LYS A 238 -9.62 -17.80 -16.91
CA LYS A 238 -10.76 -18.56 -17.40
C LYS A 238 -10.53 -20.06 -17.25
N ASP A 239 -9.40 -20.57 -17.74
CA ASP A 239 -9.07 -22.00 -17.67
C ASP A 239 -8.97 -22.49 -16.23
N LEU A 240 -8.42 -21.66 -15.31
CA LEU A 240 -8.40 -21.94 -13.87
C LEU A 240 -9.81 -22.06 -13.30
N SER A 241 -10.72 -21.17 -13.67
CA SER A 241 -12.11 -21.23 -13.18
C SER A 241 -12.87 -22.47 -13.68
N GLU A 242 -12.58 -22.92 -14.88
CA GLU A 242 -13.13 -24.16 -15.44
C GLU A 242 -12.51 -25.40 -14.77
N LYS A 243 -11.20 -25.37 -14.47
CA LYS A 243 -10.48 -26.45 -13.78
C LYS A 243 -10.90 -26.63 -12.33
N TYR A 244 -11.24 -25.54 -11.64
CA TYR A 244 -11.56 -25.54 -10.20
C TYR A 244 -12.98 -25.00 -9.92
N PRO A 245 -14.06 -25.76 -10.23
CA PRO A 245 -15.43 -25.28 -10.05
C PRO A 245 -15.81 -25.01 -8.59
N ASP A 246 -15.11 -25.61 -7.63
CA ASP A 246 -15.30 -25.43 -6.20
C ASP A 246 -14.48 -24.29 -5.60
N VAL A 247 -13.70 -23.55 -6.40
CA VAL A 247 -12.94 -22.37 -5.99
C VAL A 247 -13.61 -21.14 -6.57
N ASP A 248 -13.80 -20.11 -5.76
CA ASP A 248 -14.27 -18.83 -6.25
C ASP A 248 -13.11 -17.95 -6.71
N PHE A 249 -13.28 -17.31 -7.86
CA PHE A 249 -12.36 -16.33 -8.43
C PHE A 249 -13.05 -14.96 -8.40
N VAL A 250 -12.45 -13.99 -7.75
CA VAL A 250 -13.03 -12.65 -7.64
C VAL A 250 -12.07 -11.61 -8.17
N TYR A 251 -12.53 -10.84 -9.14
CA TYR A 251 -11.75 -9.82 -9.81
C TYR A 251 -12.46 -8.45 -9.73
N PRO A 252 -12.07 -7.58 -8.76
CA PRO A 252 -12.46 -6.18 -8.77
C PRO A 252 -11.93 -5.50 -10.04
N MET A 253 -12.81 -5.25 -10.99
CA MET A 253 -12.45 -4.90 -12.37
C MET A 253 -12.25 -3.40 -12.53
N HIS A 254 -11.04 -2.97 -12.88
CA HIS A 254 -10.75 -1.57 -13.13
C HIS A 254 -11.59 -1.01 -14.30
N LEU A 255 -12.01 0.25 -14.19
CA LEU A 255 -12.91 0.90 -15.17
C LEU A 255 -12.27 1.15 -16.55
N ASN A 256 -10.95 1.02 -16.66
CA ASN A 256 -10.21 1.26 -17.91
C ASN A 256 -10.68 0.31 -19.03
N PRO A 257 -11.05 0.82 -20.21
CA PRO A 257 -11.44 0.00 -21.36
C PRO A 257 -10.38 -1.03 -21.78
N ASN A 258 -9.09 -0.74 -21.59
CA ASN A 258 -8.01 -1.67 -21.89
C ASN A 258 -7.95 -2.87 -20.91
N VAL A 259 -8.69 -2.84 -19.82
CA VAL A 259 -8.93 -3.95 -18.92
C VAL A 259 -10.23 -4.67 -19.31
N ARG A 260 -11.32 -3.93 -19.48
CA ARG A 260 -12.66 -4.49 -19.72
C ARG A 260 -12.78 -5.18 -21.08
N LYS A 261 -12.23 -4.58 -22.15
CA LYS A 261 -12.32 -5.14 -23.51
C LYS A 261 -11.75 -6.56 -23.63
N PRO A 262 -10.50 -6.84 -23.23
CA PRO A 262 -9.95 -8.21 -23.30
C PRO A 262 -10.71 -9.21 -22.43
N ILE A 263 -11.28 -8.77 -21.31
CA ILE A 263 -12.11 -9.63 -20.47
C ILE A 263 -13.37 -10.06 -21.23
N HIS A 264 -14.07 -9.14 -21.88
CA HIS A 264 -15.24 -9.48 -22.72
C HIS A 264 -14.84 -10.35 -23.93
N GLU A 265 -13.68 -10.13 -24.51
CA GLU A 265 -13.17 -10.94 -25.62
C GLU A 265 -12.98 -12.41 -25.23
N VAL A 266 -12.42 -12.67 -24.04
CA VAL A 266 -12.12 -14.04 -23.56
C VAL A 266 -13.32 -14.70 -22.88
N PHE A 267 -14.05 -13.98 -22.04
CA PHE A 267 -15.19 -14.54 -21.28
C PHE A 267 -16.52 -14.41 -22.00
N GLY A 268 -16.62 -13.58 -23.06
CA GLY A 268 -17.85 -13.25 -23.77
C GLY A 268 -18.56 -12.03 -23.17
N GLU A 269 -19.59 -11.56 -23.86
CA GLU A 269 -20.37 -10.39 -23.43
C GLU A 269 -21.09 -10.65 -22.08
N ASP A 270 -21.59 -11.85 -21.88
CA ASP A 270 -22.12 -12.32 -20.60
C ASP A 270 -20.98 -12.82 -19.70
N LEU A 271 -20.60 -11.99 -18.72
CA LEU A 271 -19.57 -12.31 -17.74
C LEU A 271 -20.04 -13.23 -16.62
N THR A 272 -21.30 -13.68 -16.65
CA THR A 272 -21.89 -14.54 -15.61
C THR A 272 -21.23 -15.93 -15.62
N ARG A 273 -20.63 -16.33 -14.52
CA ARG A 273 -20.03 -17.64 -14.28
C ARG A 273 -20.39 -18.13 -12.88
N PRO A 274 -20.48 -19.44 -12.65
CA PRO A 274 -20.88 -19.99 -11.34
C PRO A 274 -19.85 -19.71 -10.23
N ASN A 275 -18.57 -19.52 -10.58
CA ASN A 275 -17.46 -19.37 -9.66
C ASN A 275 -16.44 -18.29 -10.05
N PHE A 276 -16.74 -17.47 -11.07
CA PHE A 276 -15.92 -16.31 -11.44
C PHE A 276 -16.75 -15.04 -11.38
N PHE A 277 -16.30 -14.08 -10.56
CA PHE A 277 -17.03 -12.87 -10.24
C PHE A 277 -16.23 -11.64 -10.66
N PHE A 278 -16.67 -10.97 -11.71
CA PHE A 278 -16.21 -9.64 -12.06
C PHE A 278 -17.04 -8.64 -11.28
N ILE A 279 -16.42 -7.95 -10.34
CA ILE A 279 -17.10 -7.02 -9.46
C ILE A 279 -16.64 -5.58 -9.68
N GLU A 280 -17.41 -4.62 -9.16
CA GLU A 280 -17.01 -3.22 -9.20
C GLU A 280 -15.75 -2.97 -8.34
N PRO A 281 -14.96 -1.92 -8.67
CA PRO A 281 -13.79 -1.55 -7.90
C PRO A 281 -14.12 -1.35 -6.42
N LEU A 282 -13.27 -1.89 -5.54
CA LEU A 282 -13.44 -1.82 -4.10
C LEU A 282 -12.65 -0.65 -3.48
N GLN A 283 -13.16 -0.10 -2.40
CA GLN A 283 -12.41 0.78 -1.54
C GLN A 283 -11.45 -0.03 -0.65
N TYR A 284 -10.64 0.64 0.16
CA TYR A 284 -9.58 0.00 0.92
C TYR A 284 -10.11 -1.01 1.96
N LEU A 285 -11.17 -0.64 2.67
CA LEU A 285 -11.71 -1.47 3.74
C LEU A 285 -12.30 -2.80 3.22
N GLU A 286 -13.15 -2.73 2.18
CA GLU A 286 -13.74 -3.90 1.53
C GLU A 286 -12.66 -4.77 0.88
N PHE A 287 -11.65 -4.13 0.28
CA PHE A 287 -10.55 -4.84 -0.35
C PHE A 287 -9.71 -5.62 0.67
N VAL A 288 -9.37 -5.01 1.81
CA VAL A 288 -8.66 -5.68 2.91
C VAL A 288 -9.49 -6.83 3.48
N TYR A 289 -10.80 -6.62 3.66
CA TYR A 289 -11.72 -7.68 4.11
C TYR A 289 -11.70 -8.89 3.16
N LEU A 290 -11.81 -8.64 1.87
CA LEU A 290 -11.80 -9.69 0.85
C LEU A 290 -10.43 -10.38 0.75
N MET A 291 -9.34 -9.62 0.84
CA MET A 291 -7.97 -10.14 0.86
C MET A 291 -7.71 -11.02 2.08
N GLU A 292 -8.22 -10.66 3.25
CA GLU A 292 -8.14 -11.49 4.46
C GLU A 292 -8.86 -12.83 4.29
N LYS A 293 -9.97 -12.87 3.55
CA LYS A 293 -10.71 -14.10 3.21
C LYS A 293 -10.09 -14.92 2.08
N SER A 294 -9.19 -14.35 1.30
CA SER A 294 -8.60 -15.03 0.14
C SER A 294 -7.65 -16.18 0.56
N THR A 295 -7.51 -17.16 -0.32
CA THR A 295 -6.52 -18.25 -0.22
C THR A 295 -5.25 -17.87 -0.95
N VAL A 296 -5.37 -17.37 -2.17
CA VAL A 296 -4.26 -16.94 -3.04
C VAL A 296 -4.58 -15.57 -3.61
N VAL A 297 -3.57 -14.74 -3.77
CA VAL A 297 -3.69 -13.43 -4.43
C VAL A 297 -2.90 -13.43 -5.72
N LEU A 298 -3.57 -13.17 -6.83
CA LEU A 298 -3.00 -13.03 -8.17
C LEU A 298 -3.05 -11.56 -8.56
N THR A 299 -1.91 -10.89 -8.68
CA THR A 299 -1.87 -9.41 -8.76
C THR A 299 -0.76 -8.88 -9.68
N ASP A 300 -0.94 -7.66 -10.21
CA ASP A 300 0.13 -6.87 -10.81
C ASP A 300 0.50 -5.62 -9.96
N SER A 301 -0.11 -5.47 -8.78
CA SER A 301 0.09 -4.33 -7.88
C SER A 301 1.34 -4.47 -7.02
N GLY A 302 2.12 -3.38 -6.91
CA GLY A 302 3.28 -3.32 -6.01
C GLY A 302 2.88 -3.34 -4.53
N GLY A 303 1.86 -2.60 -4.11
CA GLY A 303 1.42 -2.54 -2.71
C GLY A 303 0.92 -3.88 -2.17
N ILE A 304 0.21 -4.64 -2.99
CA ILE A 304 -0.31 -5.96 -2.60
C ILE A 304 0.81 -6.97 -2.34
N GLN A 305 1.97 -6.82 -2.99
CA GLN A 305 3.16 -7.63 -2.71
C GLN A 305 3.72 -7.40 -1.29
N GLU A 306 3.39 -6.30 -0.66
CA GLU A 306 3.73 -6.00 0.73
C GLU A 306 2.61 -6.43 1.68
N GLU A 307 1.36 -6.10 1.34
CA GLU A 307 0.19 -6.26 2.21
C GLU A 307 -0.28 -7.72 2.32
N ALA A 308 -0.48 -8.42 1.21
CA ALA A 308 -1.03 -9.78 1.24
C ALA A 308 -0.15 -10.79 2.00
N PRO A 309 1.20 -10.76 1.88
CA PRO A 309 2.06 -11.57 2.75
C PRO A 309 1.93 -11.22 4.24
N GLY A 310 1.58 -9.97 4.58
CA GLY A 310 1.29 -9.55 5.95
C GLY A 310 0.06 -10.26 6.57
N LEU A 311 -0.82 -10.82 5.72
CA LEU A 311 -1.95 -11.66 6.10
C LEU A 311 -1.68 -13.16 5.93
N GLY A 312 -0.45 -13.54 5.62
CA GLY A 312 -0.09 -14.94 5.32
C GLY A 312 -0.71 -15.45 4.02
N LYS A 313 -0.94 -14.57 3.03
CA LYS A 313 -1.50 -14.95 1.74
C LYS A 313 -0.38 -15.12 0.71
N PRO A 314 -0.24 -16.29 0.05
CA PRO A 314 0.63 -16.46 -1.10
C PRO A 314 0.27 -15.48 -2.22
N VAL A 315 1.28 -14.85 -2.81
CA VAL A 315 1.11 -13.85 -3.86
C VAL A 315 1.80 -14.28 -5.14
N LEU A 316 1.03 -14.33 -6.22
CA LEU A 316 1.52 -14.55 -7.57
C LEU A 316 1.45 -13.23 -8.35
N VAL A 317 2.60 -12.78 -8.84
CA VAL A 317 2.71 -11.46 -9.46
C VAL A 317 2.76 -11.58 -10.97
N MET A 318 1.74 -11.04 -11.63
CA MET A 318 1.60 -11.00 -13.10
C MET A 318 2.46 -9.89 -13.70
N ARG A 319 3.78 -9.96 -13.46
CA ARG A 319 4.80 -9.06 -14.00
C ARG A 319 6.08 -9.83 -14.25
N ASP A 320 6.88 -9.37 -15.22
CA ASP A 320 8.20 -9.95 -15.51
C ASP A 320 9.25 -9.50 -14.50
N THR A 321 9.06 -8.33 -13.90
CA THR A 321 9.97 -7.73 -12.90
C THR A 321 9.18 -7.11 -11.76
N THR A 322 9.84 -6.93 -10.62
CA THR A 322 9.27 -6.20 -9.48
C THR A 322 10.32 -5.27 -8.86
N GLU A 323 9.88 -4.12 -8.40
CA GLU A 323 10.66 -3.20 -7.57
C GLU A 323 10.76 -3.65 -6.10
N ARG A 324 10.29 -4.86 -5.80
CA ARG A 324 10.26 -5.47 -4.47
C ARG A 324 11.02 -6.80 -4.41
N PRO A 325 12.34 -6.78 -4.65
CA PRO A 325 13.15 -8.00 -4.74
C PRO A 325 13.22 -8.78 -3.42
N GLU A 326 12.98 -8.12 -2.29
CA GLU A 326 12.99 -8.75 -0.97
C GLU A 326 11.86 -9.79 -0.84
N ALA A 327 10.67 -9.53 -1.40
CA ALA A 327 9.54 -10.44 -1.36
C ALA A 327 9.82 -11.75 -2.14
N LEU A 328 10.56 -11.65 -3.24
CA LEU A 328 11.02 -12.83 -3.99
C LEU A 328 12.02 -13.66 -3.17
N LYS A 329 12.98 -12.98 -2.52
CA LYS A 329 14.01 -13.66 -1.72
C LYS A 329 13.43 -14.33 -0.47
N SER A 330 12.42 -13.73 0.15
CA SER A 330 11.73 -14.33 1.31
C SER A 330 10.80 -15.47 0.94
N GLY A 331 10.44 -15.62 -0.35
CA GLY A 331 9.52 -16.64 -0.83
C GLY A 331 8.05 -16.35 -0.55
N THR A 332 7.69 -15.10 -0.19
CA THR A 332 6.29 -14.68 -0.02
C THR A 332 5.57 -14.39 -1.33
N VAL A 333 6.35 -14.15 -2.39
CA VAL A 333 5.89 -13.74 -3.72
C VAL A 333 6.60 -14.54 -4.80
N HIS A 334 5.87 -14.99 -5.82
CA HIS A 334 6.44 -15.55 -7.06
C HIS A 334 6.03 -14.70 -8.27
N LEU A 335 6.98 -14.45 -9.18
CA LEU A 335 6.68 -13.81 -10.47
C LEU A 335 6.16 -14.87 -11.45
N VAL A 336 5.01 -14.60 -12.04
CA VAL A 336 4.38 -15.46 -13.06
C VAL A 336 4.29 -14.76 -14.43
N GLY A 337 4.64 -13.49 -14.51
CA GLY A 337 4.54 -12.70 -15.73
C GLY A 337 3.13 -12.70 -16.30
N THR A 338 3.05 -12.61 -17.62
CA THR A 338 1.80 -12.76 -18.39
C THR A 338 1.68 -14.15 -19.03
N ASN A 339 2.52 -15.10 -18.61
CA ASN A 339 2.59 -16.44 -19.19
C ASN A 339 1.43 -17.29 -18.69
N HIS A 340 0.55 -17.71 -19.63
CA HIS A 340 -0.63 -18.51 -19.36
C HIS A 340 -0.31 -19.79 -18.55
N ASP A 341 0.63 -20.62 -19.05
CA ASP A 341 0.92 -21.92 -18.44
C ASP A 341 1.54 -21.77 -17.05
N LEU A 342 2.39 -20.76 -16.86
CA LEU A 342 3.00 -20.49 -15.56
C LEU A 342 1.95 -20.02 -14.55
N ILE A 343 1.02 -19.14 -14.95
CA ILE A 343 -0.09 -18.71 -14.10
C ILE A 343 -0.94 -19.91 -13.68
N VAL A 344 -1.35 -20.74 -14.66
CA VAL A 344 -2.18 -21.93 -14.39
C VAL A 344 -1.45 -22.90 -13.46
N ASN A 345 -0.17 -23.18 -13.71
CA ASN A 345 0.61 -24.11 -12.90
C ASN A 345 0.84 -23.62 -11.48
N GLU A 346 1.25 -22.38 -11.29
CA GLU A 346 1.53 -21.82 -9.95
C GLU A 346 0.26 -21.69 -9.11
N VAL A 347 -0.86 -21.21 -9.67
CA VAL A 347 -2.15 -21.16 -8.95
C VAL A 347 -2.60 -22.59 -8.60
N SER A 348 -2.50 -23.55 -9.54
CA SER A 348 -2.86 -24.94 -9.28
C SER A 348 -2.02 -25.55 -8.17
N THR A 349 -0.71 -25.32 -8.18
CA THR A 349 0.19 -25.79 -7.12
C THR A 349 -0.25 -25.30 -5.75
N LEU A 350 -0.59 -24.01 -5.62
CA LEU A 350 -1.04 -23.45 -4.34
C LEU A 350 -2.44 -23.93 -3.92
N LEU A 351 -3.27 -24.34 -4.86
CA LEU A 351 -4.61 -24.88 -4.55
C LEU A 351 -4.54 -26.37 -4.19
N ASP A 352 -3.66 -27.16 -4.82
CA ASP A 352 -3.63 -28.62 -4.73
C ASP A 352 -2.60 -29.15 -3.74
N ASP A 353 -1.48 -28.43 -3.53
CA ASP A 353 -0.37 -28.83 -2.66
C ASP A 353 -0.34 -28.00 -1.35
N ALA A 354 -0.79 -28.61 -0.27
CA ALA A 354 -0.81 -27.98 1.05
C ALA A 354 0.61 -27.61 1.57
N VAL A 355 1.64 -28.37 1.18
CA VAL A 355 3.03 -28.12 1.60
C VAL A 355 3.57 -26.88 0.88
N ALA A 356 3.34 -26.77 -0.43
CA ALA A 356 3.71 -25.59 -1.21
C ALA A 356 2.97 -24.35 -0.71
N TYR A 357 1.68 -24.46 -0.44
CA TYR A 357 0.88 -23.38 0.14
C TYR A 357 1.43 -22.94 1.50
N GLU A 358 1.64 -23.88 2.42
CA GLU A 358 2.11 -23.59 3.77
C GLU A 358 3.50 -22.95 3.77
N LYS A 359 4.40 -23.41 2.92
CA LYS A 359 5.74 -22.84 2.74
C LYS A 359 5.67 -21.37 2.39
N MET A 360 4.79 -21.00 1.47
CA MET A 360 4.66 -19.61 0.99
C MET A 360 3.86 -18.74 1.96
N SER A 361 2.77 -19.25 2.53
CA SER A 361 1.90 -18.52 3.46
C SER A 361 2.55 -18.25 4.82
N LYS A 362 3.51 -19.09 5.24
CA LYS A 362 4.27 -18.93 6.49
C LYS A 362 5.62 -18.24 6.30
N ALA A 363 5.99 -17.90 5.07
CA ALA A 363 7.22 -17.14 4.80
C ALA A 363 7.16 -15.77 5.49
N VAL A 364 8.29 -15.32 6.00
CA VAL A 364 8.36 -14.05 6.74
C VAL A 364 8.19 -12.87 5.76
N ASN A 365 7.26 -11.98 6.06
CA ASN A 365 7.07 -10.77 5.26
C ASN A 365 8.29 -9.84 5.42
N PRO A 366 9.03 -9.53 4.35
CA PRO A 366 10.22 -8.69 4.46
C PRO A 366 9.92 -7.21 4.72
N TYR A 367 8.66 -6.79 4.58
CA TYR A 367 8.26 -5.39 4.69
C TYR A 367 7.77 -4.98 6.08
N GLY A 368 7.59 -5.89 7.02
CA GLY A 368 7.24 -5.49 8.36
C GLY A 368 6.57 -6.57 9.20
N ASP A 369 6.51 -6.29 10.50
CA ASP A 369 5.91 -7.11 11.55
C ASP A 369 4.76 -6.39 12.26
N GLY A 370 4.29 -5.25 11.72
CA GLY A 370 3.24 -4.41 12.32
C GLY A 370 3.70 -3.58 13.52
N LYS A 371 5.00 -3.30 13.62
CA LYS A 371 5.59 -2.48 14.71
C LYS A 371 6.39 -1.28 14.18
N ALA A 372 6.24 -0.94 12.90
CA ALA A 372 6.97 0.17 12.31
C ALA A 372 6.60 1.50 12.97
N CYS A 373 5.31 1.74 13.22
CA CYS A 373 4.85 2.96 13.89
C CYS A 373 5.44 3.10 15.30
N SER A 374 5.46 2.03 16.09
CA SER A 374 6.05 2.04 17.43
C SER A 374 7.56 2.32 17.39
N ARG A 375 8.30 1.75 16.43
CA ARG A 375 9.73 2.03 16.23
C ARG A 375 9.98 3.51 15.89
N ILE A 376 9.16 4.10 15.02
CA ILE A 376 9.27 5.52 14.64
C ILE A 376 9.03 6.41 15.85
N VAL A 377 7.99 6.17 16.64
CA VAL A 377 7.65 6.95 17.84
C VAL A 377 8.80 6.88 18.86
N ARG A 378 9.32 5.68 19.14
CA ARG A 378 10.46 5.48 20.05
C ARG A 378 11.74 6.18 19.57
N ALA A 379 12.04 6.10 18.26
CA ALA A 379 13.18 6.80 17.69
C ALA A 379 13.09 8.31 17.91
N LEU A 380 11.94 8.91 17.67
CA LEU A 380 11.72 10.33 17.87
C LEU A 380 11.67 10.73 19.37
N ASN A 381 11.39 9.78 20.26
CA ASN A 381 11.50 9.97 21.70
C ASN A 381 12.94 9.84 22.22
N GLY A 382 13.89 9.50 21.36
CA GLY A 382 15.30 9.30 21.74
C GLY A 382 15.59 7.97 22.44
N GLU A 383 14.68 7.01 22.31
CA GLU A 383 14.83 5.67 22.85
C GLU A 383 15.64 4.77 21.93
N ALA A 384 16.23 3.71 22.49
CA ALA A 384 16.82 2.65 21.69
C ALA A 384 15.74 1.90 20.90
N VAL A 385 15.93 1.77 19.60
CA VAL A 385 15.00 1.11 18.69
C VAL A 385 15.62 -0.19 18.19
N ASP A 386 14.86 -1.26 18.31
CA ASP A 386 15.20 -2.53 17.68
C ASP A 386 15.12 -2.40 16.15
N ARG A 387 16.16 -2.85 15.47
CA ARG A 387 16.21 -2.88 14.02
C ARG A 387 15.25 -3.95 13.50
N TYR A 388 14.41 -3.62 12.52
CA TYR A 388 13.63 -4.64 11.82
C TYR A 388 14.56 -5.50 10.95
N GLU A 389 14.54 -6.81 11.17
CA GLU A 389 15.29 -7.80 10.40
C GLU A 389 14.37 -8.93 9.97
N VAL A 390 14.50 -9.35 8.72
CA VAL A 390 13.86 -10.58 8.22
C VAL A 390 14.64 -11.75 8.80
N LYS A 391 14.04 -12.47 9.75
CA LYS A 391 14.66 -13.63 10.40
C LYS A 391 14.44 -14.91 9.60
#